data_4fe61b14162171a53b333569a0cc4882
#
_entry.id   4fe61b14162171a53b333569a0cc4882
#
_cell.length_a   1.000
_cell.length_b   1.000
_cell.length_c   1.000
_cell.angle_alpha   90.00
_cell.angle_beta   90.00
_cell.angle_gamma   90.00
#
_symmetry.space_group_name_H-M   'P 1'
#
loop_
_entity.id
_entity.type
_entity.pdbx_description
1 polymer ?
#
loop_
_entity_poly.entity_id
_entity_poly.type
_entity_poly.pdbx_seq_one_letter_code
_entity_poly.pdbx_strand_id
1 'polypeptide(L)'
;MKMIDMEKLKLLKIGGILIGVVLVLGLVFWIGAATSSQKKAKQEAETTQQETKAEGSELTQEYVKEFLTAYFNKQDLGENRNRYLPYMTEAAYNQEVNSEEEPSVQTYKGYVVDTQLKSSTIYIDQENNVVLAQVRYTQTQLQKKYDYTNAQTNVGSTRTIRIRFSKQAGKYLVNHIDPILIVDSLSASEKASIPSLNKPSTNQTQSTEGKKEQ
;
A
#
# COMPACT_ATOMS: atom_id res chain seq x y z
N MET A 1 81.59 14.48 -18.62
CA MET A 1 80.25 14.14 -19.07
C MET A 1 79.60 13.19 -18.05
N LYS A 2 78.62 13.66 -17.29
CA LYS A 2 77.88 12.75 -16.35
C LYS A 2 76.89 11.90 -17.17
N MET A 3 77.12 10.60 -17.23
CA MET A 3 76.17 9.65 -17.85
C MET A 3 74.90 9.67 -17.00
N ILE A 4 73.80 10.08 -17.63
CA ILE A 4 72.48 10.04 -17.01
C ILE A 4 72.02 8.57 -16.94
N ASP A 5 71.80 8.13 -15.71
CA ASP A 5 71.42 6.75 -15.40
C ASP A 5 70.00 6.51 -15.92
N MET A 6 69.87 5.71 -16.96
CA MET A 6 68.61 5.45 -17.69
C MET A 6 67.56 4.77 -16.81
N GLU A 7 67.98 4.07 -15.75
CA GLU A 7 67.05 3.49 -14.78
C GLU A 7 66.40 4.52 -13.88
N LYS A 8 67.17 5.54 -13.44
CA LYS A 8 66.62 6.65 -12.65
C LYS A 8 65.65 7.50 -13.47
N LEU A 9 65.86 7.60 -14.79
CA LEU A 9 64.91 8.31 -15.66
C LEU A 9 63.61 7.56 -15.87
N LYS A 10 63.63 6.21 -15.88
CA LYS A 10 62.42 5.37 -15.92
C LYS A 10 61.64 5.45 -14.62
N LEU A 11 62.30 5.39 -13.48
CA LEU A 11 61.67 5.56 -12.17
C LEU A 11 61.05 6.95 -12.00
N LEU A 12 61.71 8.00 -12.50
CA LEU A 12 61.14 9.37 -12.47
C LEU A 12 59.88 9.51 -13.32
N LYS A 13 59.85 8.86 -14.49
CA LYS A 13 58.65 8.85 -15.38
C LYS A 13 57.51 8.07 -14.77
N ILE A 14 57.76 6.90 -14.17
CA ILE A 14 56.73 6.11 -13.50
C ILE A 14 56.19 6.83 -12.26
N GLY A 15 57.06 7.46 -11.47
CA GLY A 15 56.66 8.27 -10.32
C GLY A 15 55.81 9.49 -10.72
N GLY A 16 56.15 10.17 -11.81
CA GLY A 16 55.35 11.28 -12.36
C GLY A 16 53.96 10.88 -12.82
N ILE A 17 53.84 9.72 -13.46
CA ILE A 17 52.53 9.19 -13.89
C ILE A 17 51.66 8.80 -12.68
N LEU A 18 52.24 8.18 -11.64
CA LEU A 18 51.53 7.83 -10.42
C LEU A 18 51.00 9.08 -9.69
N ILE A 19 51.81 10.11 -9.55
CA ILE A 19 51.41 11.39 -8.94
C ILE A 19 50.31 12.06 -9.77
N GLY A 20 50.40 12.03 -11.10
CA GLY A 20 49.37 12.55 -12.00
C GLY A 20 48.02 11.88 -11.83
N VAL A 21 48.01 10.54 -11.72
CA VAL A 21 46.78 9.75 -11.51
C VAL A 21 46.14 10.07 -10.14
N VAL A 22 46.93 10.18 -9.09
CA VAL A 22 46.44 10.53 -7.75
C VAL A 22 45.84 11.95 -7.72
N LEU A 23 46.45 12.92 -8.43
CA LEU A 23 45.93 14.29 -8.54
C LEU A 23 44.61 14.32 -9.31
N VAL A 24 44.48 13.55 -10.39
CA VAL A 24 43.24 13.49 -11.19
C VAL A 24 42.13 12.83 -10.37
N LEU A 25 42.44 11.73 -9.67
CA LEU A 25 41.47 11.07 -8.78
C LEU A 25 41.06 11.97 -7.60
N GLY A 26 41.99 12.74 -7.04
CA GLY A 26 41.70 13.71 -5.99
C GLY A 26 40.79 14.85 -6.46
N LEU A 27 41.00 15.36 -7.70
CA LEU A 27 40.17 16.39 -8.32
C LEU A 27 38.75 15.88 -8.61
N VAL A 28 38.61 14.67 -9.14
CA VAL A 28 37.29 14.03 -9.36
C VAL A 28 36.55 13.80 -8.03
N PHE A 29 37.26 13.40 -7.00
CA PHE A 29 36.69 13.23 -5.69
C PHE A 29 36.24 14.57 -5.06
N TRP A 30 37.04 15.64 -5.25
CA TRP A 30 36.72 16.97 -4.73
C TRP A 30 35.53 17.61 -5.45
N ILE A 31 35.44 17.47 -6.80
CA ILE A 31 34.28 17.91 -7.58
C ILE A 31 33.02 17.05 -7.27
N GLY A 32 33.22 15.75 -7.09
CA GLY A 32 32.13 14.82 -6.66
C GLY A 32 31.60 15.15 -5.29
N ALA A 33 32.46 15.53 -4.34
CA ALA A 33 32.02 15.93 -2.99
C ALA A 33 31.28 17.28 -2.97
N ALA A 34 31.67 18.24 -3.83
CA ALA A 34 30.99 19.54 -3.93
C ALA A 34 29.58 19.43 -4.54
N THR A 35 29.37 18.52 -5.52
CA THR A 35 28.03 18.25 -6.09
C THR A 35 27.14 17.37 -5.21
N SER A 36 27.74 16.49 -4.39
CA SER A 36 26.97 15.70 -3.42
C SER A 36 26.51 16.52 -2.22
N SER A 37 27.23 17.56 -1.83
CA SER A 37 26.81 18.45 -0.73
C SER A 37 25.55 19.26 -1.04
N GLN A 38 25.34 19.69 -2.30
CA GLN A 38 24.10 20.38 -2.67
C GLN A 38 22.90 19.45 -2.76
N LYS A 39 23.08 18.18 -3.19
CA LYS A 39 22.01 17.18 -3.14
C LYS A 39 21.69 16.73 -1.71
N LYS A 40 22.74 16.58 -0.84
CA LYS A 40 22.51 16.28 0.57
C LYS A 40 21.83 17.43 1.32
N ALA A 41 22.21 18.68 1.07
CA ALA A 41 21.56 19.83 1.70
C ALA A 41 20.08 19.98 1.28
N LYS A 42 19.72 19.63 0.03
CA LYS A 42 18.32 19.63 -0.41
C LYS A 42 17.53 18.42 0.12
N GLN A 43 18.21 17.29 0.29
CA GLN A 43 17.63 16.08 0.88
C GLN A 43 17.57 16.17 2.41
N GLU A 44 18.53 16.82 3.07
CA GLU A 44 18.47 17.14 4.51
C GLU A 44 17.44 18.24 4.82
N ALA A 45 17.20 19.20 3.91
CA ALA A 45 16.12 20.17 4.09
C ALA A 45 14.71 19.56 3.92
N GLU A 46 14.56 18.50 3.10
CA GLU A 46 13.33 17.71 3.02
C GLU A 46 13.26 16.62 4.14
N THR A 47 14.43 16.14 4.62
CA THR A 47 14.49 15.10 5.67
C THR A 47 14.43 15.70 7.08
N THR A 48 14.75 17.00 7.26
CA THR A 48 14.71 17.66 8.59
C THR A 48 13.28 18.06 9.01
N GLN A 49 12.26 17.83 8.15
CA GLN A 49 10.85 17.91 8.55
C GLN A 49 10.18 16.54 8.73
N GLN A 50 10.90 15.45 8.57
CA GLN A 50 10.49 14.18 9.14
C GLN A 50 10.92 14.14 10.62
N GLU A 51 10.21 14.89 11.46
CA GLU A 51 10.00 14.45 12.83
C GLU A 51 9.61 12.98 12.74
N THR A 52 10.26 12.14 13.53
CA THR A 52 9.92 10.72 13.71
C THR A 52 8.52 10.64 14.33
N LYS A 53 7.49 10.95 13.54
CA LYS A 53 6.11 10.70 13.94
C LYS A 53 5.96 9.20 14.03
N ALA A 54 5.47 8.72 15.16
CA ALA A 54 5.21 7.30 15.35
C ALA A 54 4.33 6.82 14.19
N GLU A 55 4.70 5.68 13.59
CA GLU A 55 3.98 5.07 12.49
C GLU A 55 2.47 5.02 12.78
N GLY A 56 1.66 5.56 11.88
CA GLY A 56 0.20 5.67 12.06
C GLY A 56 -0.26 6.83 12.94
N SER A 57 0.61 7.75 13.41
CA SER A 57 0.20 8.93 14.19
C SER A 57 -0.61 9.95 13.38
N GLU A 58 -0.47 9.92 12.06
CA GLU A 58 -1.23 10.70 11.10
C GLU A 58 -1.86 9.81 10.04
N LEU A 59 -3.06 10.19 9.58
CA LEU A 59 -3.74 9.51 8.49
C LEU A 59 -3.25 10.11 7.16
N THR A 60 -2.15 9.55 6.64
CA THR A 60 -1.52 9.98 5.38
C THR A 60 -1.80 9.01 4.25
N GLN A 61 -1.64 9.46 2.99
CA GLN A 61 -1.75 8.56 1.83
C GLN A 61 -0.70 7.43 1.88
N GLU A 62 0.48 7.70 2.40
CA GLU A 62 1.55 6.72 2.54
C GLU A 62 1.15 5.62 3.54
N TYR A 63 0.70 6.01 4.73
CA TYR A 63 0.22 5.07 5.75
C TYR A 63 -0.93 4.20 5.23
N VAL A 64 -1.90 4.80 4.52
CA VAL A 64 -3.00 4.05 3.90
C VAL A 64 -2.48 3.08 2.83
N LYS A 65 -1.50 3.50 2.02
CA LYS A 65 -0.89 2.65 0.99
C LYS A 65 -0.13 1.46 1.59
N GLU A 66 0.55 1.65 2.70
CA GLU A 66 1.21 0.57 3.46
C GLU A 66 0.17 -0.45 3.96
N PHE A 67 -0.91 0.04 4.58
CA PHE A 67 -2.03 -0.83 4.96
C PHE A 67 -2.59 -1.59 3.75
N LEU A 68 -2.91 -0.92 2.64
CA LEU A 68 -3.43 -1.57 1.43
C LEU A 68 -2.47 -2.62 0.87
N THR A 69 -1.17 -2.37 0.95
CA THR A 69 -0.14 -3.32 0.54
C THR A 69 -0.15 -4.56 1.43
N ALA A 70 -0.21 -4.37 2.74
CA ALA A 70 -0.29 -5.47 3.71
C ALA A 70 -1.57 -6.29 3.55
N TYR A 71 -2.69 -5.63 3.23
CA TYR A 71 -4.02 -6.23 3.11
C TYR A 71 -4.22 -6.98 1.78
N PHE A 72 -3.79 -6.40 0.66
CA PHE A 72 -4.01 -6.99 -0.67
C PHE A 72 -2.94 -7.99 -1.08
N ASN A 73 -1.67 -7.79 -0.72
CA ASN A 73 -0.61 -8.72 -1.11
C ASN A 73 -0.69 -10.00 -0.30
N LYS A 74 -1.04 -11.10 -0.96
CA LYS A 74 -1.12 -12.42 -0.32
C LYS A 74 -0.90 -13.54 -1.33
N GLN A 75 -0.26 -14.60 -0.89
CA GLN A 75 -0.08 -15.81 -1.69
C GLN A 75 -1.38 -16.63 -1.74
N ASP A 76 -2.10 -16.71 -0.63
CA ASP A 76 -3.39 -17.40 -0.52
C ASP A 76 -4.27 -16.72 0.54
N LEU A 77 -5.52 -17.09 0.61
CA LEU A 77 -6.49 -16.59 1.56
C LEU A 77 -6.00 -16.75 3.01
N GLY A 78 -5.96 -15.66 3.74
CA GLY A 78 -5.57 -15.61 5.15
C GLY A 78 -4.06 -15.67 5.42
N GLU A 79 -3.22 -15.77 4.39
CA GLU A 79 -1.75 -15.85 4.56
C GLU A 79 -1.17 -14.53 5.08
N ASN A 80 -1.80 -13.40 4.76
CA ASN A 80 -1.32 -12.06 5.10
C ASN A 80 -1.88 -11.48 6.42
N ARG A 81 -2.59 -12.25 7.21
CA ARG A 81 -3.27 -11.78 8.45
C ARG A 81 -2.31 -11.06 9.41
N ASN A 82 -1.11 -11.60 9.62
CA ASN A 82 -0.10 -10.99 10.49
C ASN A 82 0.45 -9.67 9.94
N ARG A 83 0.37 -9.44 8.62
CA ARG A 83 0.87 -8.21 8.00
C ARG A 83 -0.11 -7.06 8.13
N TYR A 84 -1.42 -7.30 8.06
CA TYR A 84 -2.41 -6.24 8.22
C TYR A 84 -2.90 -6.05 9.66
N LEU A 85 -2.70 -7.03 10.55
CA LEU A 85 -3.07 -6.94 11.97
C LEU A 85 -2.60 -5.63 12.65
N PRO A 86 -1.34 -5.16 12.48
CA PRO A 86 -0.86 -3.95 13.17
C PRO A 86 -1.59 -2.66 12.77
N TYR A 87 -2.31 -2.68 11.65
CA TYR A 87 -3.05 -1.54 11.12
C TYR A 87 -4.51 -1.53 11.52
N MET A 88 -5.02 -2.57 12.17
CA MET A 88 -6.45 -2.74 12.45
C MET A 88 -6.77 -2.70 13.94
N THR A 89 -7.98 -2.29 14.26
CA THR A 89 -8.52 -2.56 15.60
C THR A 89 -8.78 -4.06 15.75
N GLU A 90 -8.75 -4.57 16.97
CA GLU A 90 -9.04 -5.98 17.25
C GLU A 90 -10.41 -6.41 16.71
N ALA A 91 -11.43 -5.57 16.86
CA ALA A 91 -12.77 -5.85 16.35
C ALA A 91 -12.80 -5.96 14.82
N ALA A 92 -12.15 -5.02 14.11
CA ALA A 92 -12.09 -5.05 12.65
C ALA A 92 -11.28 -6.23 12.14
N TYR A 93 -10.16 -6.55 12.79
CA TYR A 93 -9.36 -7.72 12.47
C TYR A 93 -10.17 -9.03 12.62
N ASN A 94 -10.86 -9.19 13.75
CA ASN A 94 -11.69 -10.38 13.98
C ASN A 94 -12.83 -10.48 12.98
N GLN A 95 -13.45 -9.37 12.61
CA GLN A 95 -14.48 -9.33 11.56
C GLN A 95 -13.92 -9.78 10.21
N GLU A 96 -12.74 -9.31 9.83
CA GLU A 96 -12.09 -9.69 8.57
C GLU A 96 -11.72 -11.19 8.56
N VAL A 97 -11.12 -11.69 9.64
CA VAL A 97 -10.81 -13.12 9.78
C VAL A 97 -12.07 -13.99 9.68
N ASN A 98 -13.15 -13.61 10.37
CA ASN A 98 -14.41 -14.33 10.29
C ASN A 98 -14.99 -14.34 8.88
N SER A 99 -14.91 -13.19 8.17
CA SER A 99 -15.33 -13.11 6.76
C SER A 99 -14.51 -14.00 5.84
N GLU A 100 -13.19 -14.05 6.05
CA GLU A 100 -12.31 -14.96 5.29
C GLU A 100 -12.60 -16.44 5.58
N GLU A 101 -13.08 -16.77 6.79
CA GLU A 101 -13.41 -18.15 7.22
C GLU A 101 -14.81 -18.60 6.80
N GLU A 102 -15.62 -17.73 6.23
CA GLU A 102 -16.92 -18.13 5.69
C GLU A 102 -16.77 -19.22 4.62
N PRO A 103 -17.63 -20.27 4.64
CA PRO A 103 -17.54 -21.38 3.68
C PRO A 103 -17.56 -20.94 2.22
N SER A 104 -18.33 -19.89 1.88
CA SER A 104 -18.39 -19.30 0.55
C SER A 104 -17.06 -18.73 0.09
N VAL A 105 -16.30 -18.10 0.99
CA VAL A 105 -14.99 -17.51 0.74
C VAL A 105 -13.92 -18.59 0.72
N GLN A 106 -13.98 -19.56 1.66
CA GLN A 106 -13.05 -20.69 1.73
C GLN A 106 -13.06 -21.59 0.48
N THR A 107 -14.15 -21.56 -0.30
CA THR A 107 -14.22 -22.27 -1.59
C THR A 107 -13.14 -21.83 -2.57
N TYR A 108 -12.72 -20.56 -2.50
CA TYR A 108 -11.70 -20.00 -3.41
C TYR A 108 -10.26 -20.24 -2.94
N LYS A 109 -10.06 -20.72 -1.70
CA LYS A 109 -8.72 -20.97 -1.15
C LYS A 109 -7.97 -22.02 -1.97
N GLY A 110 -6.75 -21.65 -2.42
CA GLY A 110 -5.92 -22.48 -3.27
C GLY A 110 -6.37 -22.52 -4.75
N TYR A 111 -7.43 -21.77 -5.12
CA TYR A 111 -7.84 -21.54 -6.51
C TYR A 111 -7.58 -20.11 -6.96
N VAL A 112 -7.70 -19.14 -6.04
CA VAL A 112 -7.38 -17.73 -6.29
C VAL A 112 -6.20 -17.38 -5.41
N VAL A 113 -5.04 -17.27 -6.02
CA VAL A 113 -3.74 -17.13 -5.32
C VAL A 113 -2.93 -15.97 -5.87
N ASP A 114 -1.79 -15.68 -5.24
CA ASP A 114 -0.79 -14.70 -5.69
C ASP A 114 -1.39 -13.30 -5.95
N THR A 115 -2.26 -12.85 -5.05
CA THR A 115 -2.82 -11.51 -5.16
C THR A 115 -1.75 -10.46 -4.89
N GLN A 116 -1.64 -9.46 -5.78
CA GLN A 116 -0.68 -8.37 -5.69
C GLN A 116 -1.34 -7.03 -6.01
N LEU A 117 -1.22 -6.08 -5.09
CA LEU A 117 -1.60 -4.69 -5.32
C LEU A 117 -0.71 -4.07 -6.42
N LYS A 118 -1.30 -3.49 -7.44
CA LYS A 118 -0.58 -2.83 -8.53
C LYS A 118 -0.61 -1.32 -8.43
N SER A 119 -1.76 -0.76 -8.06
CA SER A 119 -1.90 0.68 -7.83
C SER A 119 -3.09 0.97 -6.92
N SER A 120 -3.05 2.13 -6.28
CA SER A 120 -4.17 2.66 -5.51
C SER A 120 -4.33 4.16 -5.78
N THR A 121 -5.58 4.61 -5.87
CA THR A 121 -5.94 6.02 -5.82
C THR A 121 -6.65 6.25 -4.49
N ILE A 122 -6.13 7.14 -3.66
CA ILE A 122 -6.51 7.31 -2.26
C ILE A 122 -7.04 8.72 -2.05
N TYR A 123 -8.25 8.84 -1.53
CA TYR A 123 -8.88 10.09 -1.11
C TYR A 123 -9.12 10.03 0.40
N ILE A 124 -8.62 11.00 1.14
CA ILE A 124 -8.70 11.05 2.61
C ILE A 124 -9.60 12.19 3.03
N ASP A 125 -10.64 11.85 3.77
CA ASP A 125 -11.44 12.79 4.56
C ASP A 125 -10.86 12.80 5.98
N GLN A 126 -10.05 13.82 6.25
CA GLN A 126 -9.37 13.98 7.54
C GLN A 126 -10.34 14.31 8.67
N GLU A 127 -11.43 15.02 8.37
CA GLU A 127 -12.41 15.45 9.36
C GLU A 127 -13.17 14.23 9.92
N ASN A 128 -13.56 13.33 9.05
CA ASN A 128 -14.34 12.13 9.43
C ASN A 128 -13.50 10.88 9.61
N ASN A 129 -12.18 10.95 9.41
CA ASN A 129 -11.25 9.81 9.44
C ASN A 129 -11.69 8.68 8.49
N VAL A 130 -12.13 9.05 7.29
CA VAL A 130 -12.59 8.13 6.26
C VAL A 130 -11.68 8.21 5.06
N VAL A 131 -11.38 7.05 4.49
CA VAL A 131 -10.63 6.93 3.25
C VAL A 131 -11.50 6.24 2.22
N LEU A 132 -11.54 6.80 1.01
CA LEU A 132 -12.03 6.13 -0.18
C LEU A 132 -10.81 5.71 -1.01
N ALA A 133 -10.64 4.41 -1.24
CA ALA A 133 -9.54 3.87 -2.02
C ALA A 133 -10.05 3.06 -3.20
N GLN A 134 -9.64 3.45 -4.41
CA GLN A 134 -9.77 2.60 -5.59
C GLN A 134 -8.47 1.83 -5.78
N VAL A 135 -8.53 0.51 -5.69
CA VAL A 135 -7.37 -0.37 -5.78
C VAL A 135 -7.43 -1.21 -7.06
N ARG A 136 -6.29 -1.34 -7.72
CA ARG A 136 -6.09 -2.29 -8.82
C ARG A 136 -5.10 -3.34 -8.36
N TYR A 137 -5.46 -4.58 -8.54
CA TYR A 137 -4.62 -5.71 -8.16
C TYR A 137 -4.68 -6.80 -9.22
N THR A 138 -3.72 -7.69 -9.21
CA THR A 138 -3.72 -8.90 -10.03
C THR A 138 -3.76 -10.11 -9.13
N GLN A 139 -4.25 -11.22 -9.68
CA GLN A 139 -4.30 -12.51 -9.02
C GLN A 139 -4.06 -13.63 -10.03
N THR A 140 -3.72 -14.80 -9.55
CA THR A 140 -3.61 -16.03 -10.34
C THR A 140 -4.84 -16.88 -10.07
N GLN A 141 -5.48 -17.38 -11.13
CA GLN A 141 -6.62 -18.30 -11.04
C GLN A 141 -6.19 -19.68 -11.50
N LEU A 142 -6.41 -20.68 -10.67
CA LEU A 142 -6.05 -22.07 -10.87
C LEU A 142 -7.28 -22.90 -11.22
N GLN A 143 -7.12 -23.87 -12.14
CA GLN A 143 -8.19 -24.82 -12.48
C GLN A 143 -8.35 -25.92 -11.42
N LYS A 144 -7.24 -26.27 -10.74
CA LYS A 144 -7.20 -27.20 -9.64
C LYS A 144 -6.47 -26.55 -8.47
N LYS A 145 -6.90 -26.90 -7.27
CA LYS A 145 -6.33 -26.37 -6.03
C LYS A 145 -4.83 -26.59 -5.95
N TYR A 146 -4.07 -25.49 -5.84
CA TYR A 146 -2.59 -25.46 -5.80
C TYR A 146 -1.86 -26.03 -7.01
N ASP A 147 -2.55 -26.28 -8.12
CA ASP A 147 -1.95 -26.74 -9.36
C ASP A 147 -1.84 -25.60 -10.36
N TYR A 148 -0.63 -25.15 -10.61
CA TYR A 148 -0.32 -24.06 -11.53
C TYR A 148 -0.34 -24.48 -13.02
N THR A 149 -0.60 -25.75 -13.32
CA THR A 149 -0.75 -26.23 -14.70
C THR A 149 -1.96 -25.53 -15.34
N ASN A 150 -1.74 -24.83 -16.45
CA ASN A 150 -2.75 -24.02 -17.12
C ASN A 150 -3.34 -22.87 -16.27
N ALA A 151 -2.58 -22.32 -15.31
CA ALA A 151 -2.98 -21.19 -14.50
C ALA A 151 -3.21 -19.93 -15.36
N GLN A 152 -4.25 -19.18 -15.05
CA GLN A 152 -4.45 -17.84 -15.59
C GLN A 152 -3.74 -16.84 -14.65
N THR A 153 -2.57 -16.38 -15.06
CA THR A 153 -1.76 -15.45 -14.28
C THR A 153 -2.10 -13.99 -14.62
N ASN A 154 -1.80 -13.08 -13.67
CA ASN A 154 -2.00 -11.65 -13.85
C ASN A 154 -3.45 -11.24 -14.20
N VAL A 155 -4.43 -11.98 -13.71
CA VAL A 155 -5.84 -11.62 -13.88
C VAL A 155 -6.11 -10.32 -13.11
N GLY A 156 -6.37 -9.24 -13.86
CA GLY A 156 -6.56 -7.89 -13.29
C GLY A 156 -7.95 -7.72 -12.68
N SER A 157 -7.99 -7.04 -11.54
CA SER A 157 -9.24 -6.65 -10.86
C SER A 157 -9.14 -5.23 -10.31
N THR A 158 -10.29 -4.56 -10.25
CA THR A 158 -10.41 -3.24 -9.62
C THR A 158 -11.49 -3.30 -8.55
N ARG A 159 -11.21 -2.71 -7.39
CA ARG A 159 -12.19 -2.60 -6.29
C ARG A 159 -12.13 -1.20 -5.71
N THR A 160 -13.28 -0.64 -5.38
CA THR A 160 -13.38 0.57 -4.57
C THR A 160 -13.83 0.18 -3.18
N ILE A 161 -13.09 0.65 -2.18
CA ILE A 161 -13.38 0.39 -0.77
C ILE A 161 -13.42 1.71 0.01
N ARG A 162 -14.28 1.76 1.00
CA ARG A 162 -14.29 2.79 2.03
C ARG A 162 -13.68 2.20 3.29
N ILE A 163 -12.70 2.89 3.86
CA ILE A 163 -12.01 2.48 5.07
C ILE A 163 -12.29 3.54 6.13
N ARG A 164 -12.83 3.13 7.26
CA ARG A 164 -13.01 4.00 8.42
C ARG A 164 -11.89 3.74 9.41
N PHE A 165 -11.29 4.81 9.89
CA PHE A 165 -10.24 4.76 10.88
C PHE A 165 -10.74 5.27 12.23
N SER A 166 -10.17 4.73 13.31
CA SER A 166 -10.30 5.26 14.66
C SER A 166 -8.92 5.54 15.25
N LYS A 167 -8.81 6.62 16.03
CA LYS A 167 -7.55 6.95 16.70
C LYS A 167 -7.51 6.26 18.07
N GLN A 168 -6.56 5.35 18.27
CA GLN A 168 -6.35 4.62 19.51
C GLN A 168 -4.89 4.72 19.92
N ALA A 169 -4.62 5.09 21.18
CA ALA A 169 -3.26 5.26 21.71
C ALA A 169 -2.35 6.12 20.79
N GLY A 170 -2.91 7.17 20.17
CA GLY A 170 -2.18 8.07 19.29
C GLY A 170 -2.00 7.59 17.84
N LYS A 171 -2.45 6.37 17.51
CA LYS A 171 -2.37 5.79 16.15
C LYS A 171 -3.74 5.71 15.49
N TYR A 172 -3.78 5.87 14.17
CA TYR A 172 -4.96 5.58 13.37
C TYR A 172 -4.99 4.09 13.04
N LEU A 173 -6.05 3.41 13.44
CA LEU A 173 -6.28 2.00 13.15
C LEU A 173 -7.54 1.85 12.31
N VAL A 174 -7.50 0.97 11.34
CA VAL A 174 -8.68 0.58 10.54
C VAL A 174 -9.72 -0.02 11.47
N ASN A 175 -10.89 0.60 11.49
CA ASN A 175 -12.02 0.17 12.30
C ASN A 175 -13.09 -0.56 11.49
N HIS A 176 -13.17 -0.28 10.19
CA HIS A 176 -14.12 -0.94 9.30
C HIS A 176 -13.73 -0.77 7.83
N ILE A 177 -14.02 -1.78 7.01
CA ILE A 177 -13.81 -1.77 5.56
C ILE A 177 -15.13 -2.14 4.88
N ASP A 178 -15.62 -1.23 4.02
CA ASP A 178 -16.83 -1.47 3.22
C ASP A 178 -16.47 -1.52 1.73
N PRO A 179 -16.92 -2.51 0.97
CA PRO A 179 -16.92 -2.42 -0.48
C PRO A 179 -17.89 -1.33 -0.94
N ILE A 180 -17.45 -0.48 -1.87
CA ILE A 180 -18.28 0.57 -2.46
C ILE A 180 -18.53 0.22 -3.92
N LEU A 181 -19.82 0.15 -4.28
CA LEU A 181 -20.22 0.12 -5.67
C LEU A 181 -20.51 1.57 -6.10
N ILE A 182 -19.68 2.11 -7.00
CA ILE A 182 -19.94 3.40 -7.61
C ILE A 182 -20.98 3.19 -8.72
N VAL A 183 -22.18 3.66 -8.47
CA VAL A 183 -23.33 3.49 -9.38
C VAL A 183 -23.66 4.85 -9.94
N ASP A 184 -23.09 5.16 -11.12
CA ASP A 184 -23.19 6.50 -11.73
C ASP A 184 -24.38 6.58 -12.63
N SER A 185 -25.42 6.24 -12.67
CA SER A 185 -26.60 6.23 -13.57
C SER A 185 -27.05 4.84 -14.01
N LEU A 186 -27.21 3.94 -13.05
CA LEU A 186 -27.87 2.67 -13.37
C LEU A 186 -29.31 2.90 -13.81
N SER A 187 -29.70 2.28 -14.90
CA SER A 187 -31.09 2.13 -15.31
C SER A 187 -31.91 1.41 -14.21
N ALA A 188 -33.22 1.57 -14.22
CA ALA A 188 -34.09 0.91 -13.25
C ALA A 188 -33.91 -0.63 -13.25
N SER A 189 -33.63 -1.23 -14.40
CA SER A 189 -33.39 -2.66 -14.56
C SER A 189 -32.07 -3.13 -13.94
N GLU A 190 -31.01 -2.32 -14.06
CA GLU A 190 -29.69 -2.61 -13.46
C GLU A 190 -29.74 -2.45 -11.93
N LYS A 191 -30.47 -1.43 -11.43
CA LYS A 191 -30.71 -1.25 -9.98
C LYS A 191 -31.45 -2.42 -9.38
N ALA A 192 -32.40 -2.99 -10.12
CA ALA A 192 -33.17 -4.15 -9.68
C ALA A 192 -32.33 -5.43 -9.53
N SER A 193 -31.23 -5.54 -10.26
CA SER A 193 -30.33 -6.70 -10.22
C SER A 193 -29.30 -6.65 -9.07
N ILE A 194 -29.23 -5.54 -8.32
CA ILE A 194 -28.30 -5.39 -7.18
C ILE A 194 -29.05 -5.72 -5.89
N PRO A 195 -28.78 -6.86 -5.22
CA PRO A 195 -29.55 -7.32 -4.06
C PRO A 195 -29.55 -6.33 -2.89
N SER A 196 -28.48 -5.55 -2.72
CA SER A 196 -28.34 -4.59 -1.63
C SER A 196 -29.20 -3.32 -1.79
N LEU A 197 -29.63 -2.99 -3.02
CA LEU A 197 -30.48 -1.81 -3.29
C LEU A 197 -31.97 -2.14 -3.18
N ASN A 198 -32.35 -3.41 -3.16
CA ASN A 198 -33.73 -3.85 -3.11
C ASN A 198 -34.25 -4.12 -1.68
N LYS A 199 -33.46 -3.86 -0.64
CA LYS A 199 -33.95 -4.01 0.74
C LYS A 199 -34.81 -2.80 1.09
N PRO A 200 -36.14 -2.95 1.27
CA PRO A 200 -36.98 -1.84 1.67
C PRO A 200 -36.54 -1.34 3.04
N SER A 201 -36.30 -0.05 3.14
CA SER A 201 -36.06 0.61 4.41
C SER A 201 -37.36 0.59 5.20
N THR A 202 -37.51 -0.35 6.09
CA THR A 202 -38.68 -0.45 6.98
C THR A 202 -38.49 0.57 8.09
N ASN A 203 -38.85 1.82 7.81
CA ASN A 203 -39.16 2.79 8.85
C ASN A 203 -40.51 2.40 9.44
N GLN A 204 -40.52 1.63 10.49
CA GLN A 204 -41.70 1.48 11.36
C GLN A 204 -41.89 2.80 12.13
N THR A 205 -42.71 3.65 11.59
CA THR A 205 -43.41 4.67 12.37
C THR A 205 -44.54 3.97 13.10
N GLN A 206 -44.33 3.62 14.35
CA GLN A 206 -45.43 3.24 15.27
C GLN A 206 -46.20 4.51 15.62
N SER A 207 -47.29 4.76 14.92
CA SER A 207 -48.35 5.66 15.42
C SER A 207 -49.20 4.93 16.40
N THR A 208 -49.02 5.24 17.67
CA THR A 208 -49.95 4.89 18.75
C THR A 208 -51.26 5.68 18.55
N GLU A 209 -52.27 5.00 18.04
CA GLU A 209 -53.63 5.53 17.99
C GLU A 209 -54.36 5.08 19.25
N GLY A 210 -54.60 6.04 20.14
CA GLY A 210 -55.35 5.82 21.38
C GLY A 210 -56.82 5.59 21.09
N LYS A 211 -57.34 4.45 21.50
CA LYS A 211 -58.77 4.11 21.50
C LYS A 211 -59.37 4.63 22.79
N LYS A 212 -60.22 5.65 22.69
CA LYS A 212 -61.18 6.04 23.77
C LYS A 212 -62.39 5.15 23.67
N GLU A 213 -62.72 4.55 24.79
CA GLU A 213 -64.02 3.89 25.03
C GLU A 213 -65.17 4.86 25.24
N GLN A 214 -66.30 4.41 24.78
CA GLN A 214 -67.59 4.57 25.44
C GLN A 214 -68.13 3.20 25.78
#